data_495bd69b7cd4db3b853893c826c91930
#
_entry.id   495bd69b7cd4db3b853893c826c91930
#
_cell.length_a   1.000
_cell.length_b   1.000
_cell.length_c   1.000
_cell.angle_alpha   90.00
_cell.angle_beta   90.00
_cell.angle_gamma   90.00
#
_symmetry.space_group_name_H-M   'P 1'
#
loop_
_entity.id
_entity.type
_entity.pdbx_description
1 polymer ?
#
loop_
_entity_poly.entity_id
_entity_poly.type
_entity_poly.pdbx_seq_one_letter_code
_entity_poly.pdbx_strand_id
1 'polypeptide(L)'
;QQRGTAYLKVMISYGTPAGMPNWLTSGDMTDAEVDAMARFLQHEPPQPPEFGMDQMRASWKVHVPVRDRPTKKQHGYDTDNMFSVTLRDAGKVAIIDGDSKDILSDVDTGYAVHISRPSDSGRYVYTIGRDAKIVLIDLYMNPPQMVSEIKIGMEARSVETSKYKGYEDKLAIAGASWPPQYVIMEGD
;
A
#
# COMPACT_ATOMS: atom_id res chain seq x y z
N GLN A 1 18.36 7.46 -20.59
CA GLN A 1 18.72 7.44 -22.03
C GLN A 1 19.61 8.63 -22.46
N GLN A 2 19.47 9.82 -21.90
CA GLN A 2 20.23 11.03 -22.34
C GLN A 2 21.75 10.95 -22.16
N ARG A 3 22.26 10.13 -21.25
CA ARG A 3 23.70 10.09 -20.92
C ARG A 3 24.46 8.89 -21.49
N GLY A 4 23.76 7.94 -22.12
CA GLY A 4 24.33 6.79 -22.82
C GLY A 4 24.97 5.71 -21.93
N THR A 5 25.25 4.57 -22.56
CA THR A 5 25.78 3.36 -21.90
C THR A 5 27.15 3.60 -21.23
N ALA A 6 28.04 4.35 -21.87
CA ALA A 6 29.38 4.62 -21.32
C ALA A 6 29.33 5.37 -19.99
N TYR A 7 28.43 6.35 -19.87
CA TYR A 7 28.22 7.08 -18.62
C TYR A 7 27.70 6.15 -17.52
N LEU A 8 26.73 5.30 -17.84
CA LEU A 8 26.17 4.34 -16.89
C LEU A 8 27.23 3.33 -16.42
N LYS A 9 28.07 2.82 -17.33
CA LYS A 9 29.21 1.95 -16.95
C LYS A 9 30.09 2.62 -15.90
N VAL A 10 30.50 3.86 -16.11
CA VAL A 10 31.33 4.59 -15.14
C VAL A 10 30.62 4.74 -13.81
N MET A 11 29.33 5.10 -13.82
CA MET A 11 28.55 5.30 -12.59
C MET A 11 28.38 3.99 -11.81
N ILE A 12 28.10 2.87 -12.49
CA ILE A 12 27.96 1.56 -11.84
C ILE A 12 29.31 1.08 -11.31
N SER A 13 30.36 1.22 -12.12
CA SER A 13 31.72 0.75 -11.76
C SER A 13 32.28 1.44 -10.52
N TYR A 14 32.17 2.75 -10.48
CA TYR A 14 32.88 3.59 -9.49
C TYR A 14 31.97 4.26 -8.47
N GLY A 15 30.65 4.11 -8.62
CA GLY A 15 29.69 4.75 -7.73
C GLY A 15 29.60 6.26 -7.89
N THR A 16 28.98 6.91 -6.92
CA THR A 16 28.87 8.37 -6.88
C THR A 16 29.11 8.94 -5.49
N PRO A 17 29.58 10.18 -5.37
CA PRO A 17 29.69 10.86 -4.08
C PRO A 17 28.36 10.99 -3.34
N ALA A 18 27.22 10.88 -4.06
CA ALA A 18 25.88 10.95 -3.52
C ALA A 18 25.37 9.62 -2.90
N GLY A 19 26.25 8.60 -2.76
CA GLY A 19 25.95 7.37 -2.04
C GLY A 19 25.63 6.16 -2.92
N MET A 20 25.80 6.23 -4.26
CA MET A 20 25.71 5.02 -5.09
C MET A 20 26.97 4.17 -4.89
N PRO A 21 26.85 2.87 -4.56
CA PRO A 21 28.00 1.97 -4.37
C PRO A 21 28.83 1.81 -5.64
N ASN A 22 30.10 1.42 -5.47
CA ASN A 22 31.06 1.18 -6.53
C ASN A 22 31.13 -0.31 -6.88
N TRP A 23 30.11 -0.84 -7.52
CA TRP A 23 29.87 -2.27 -7.72
C TRP A 23 31.01 -3.06 -8.38
N LEU A 24 31.75 -2.46 -9.31
CA LEU A 24 32.89 -3.12 -9.94
C LEU A 24 34.12 -3.13 -9.02
N THR A 25 34.44 -1.99 -8.42
CA THR A 25 35.66 -1.87 -7.61
C THR A 25 35.50 -2.49 -6.21
N SER A 26 34.28 -2.68 -5.73
CA SER A 26 34.00 -3.50 -4.53
C SER A 26 34.14 -5.00 -4.79
N GLY A 27 34.11 -5.43 -6.05
CA GLY A 27 34.11 -6.85 -6.43
C GLY A 27 32.73 -7.52 -6.43
N ASP A 28 31.67 -6.77 -6.25
CA ASP A 28 30.29 -7.29 -6.23
C ASP A 28 29.75 -7.61 -7.63
N MET A 29 30.33 -6.97 -8.67
CA MET A 29 30.01 -7.21 -10.09
C MET A 29 31.28 -7.33 -10.91
N THR A 30 31.24 -8.17 -11.94
CA THR A 30 32.27 -8.25 -12.99
C THR A 30 32.08 -7.16 -14.03
N ASP A 31 33.10 -6.87 -14.84
CA ASP A 31 33.01 -5.89 -15.95
C ASP A 31 31.92 -6.27 -16.95
N ALA A 32 31.75 -7.59 -17.23
CA ALA A 32 30.69 -8.09 -18.10
C ALA A 32 29.29 -7.84 -17.56
N GLU A 33 29.08 -7.99 -16.26
CA GLU A 33 27.80 -7.71 -15.60
C GLU A 33 27.50 -6.21 -15.57
N VAL A 34 28.51 -5.38 -15.30
CA VAL A 34 28.38 -3.92 -15.38
C VAL A 34 28.00 -3.48 -16.79
N ASP A 35 28.62 -4.08 -17.82
CA ASP A 35 28.30 -3.78 -19.22
C ASP A 35 26.87 -4.23 -19.58
N ALA A 36 26.47 -5.42 -19.15
CA ALA A 36 25.12 -5.93 -19.35
C ALA A 36 24.07 -5.02 -18.66
N MET A 37 24.33 -4.64 -17.41
CA MET A 37 23.44 -3.73 -16.64
C MET A 37 23.33 -2.36 -17.30
N ALA A 38 24.46 -1.78 -17.76
CA ALA A 38 24.46 -0.48 -18.43
C ALA A 38 23.66 -0.51 -19.74
N ARG A 39 23.72 -1.61 -20.49
CA ARG A 39 22.90 -1.81 -21.70
C ARG A 39 21.41 -2.00 -21.34
N PHE A 40 21.13 -2.82 -20.35
CA PHE A 40 19.75 -3.03 -19.87
C PHE A 40 19.05 -1.73 -19.52
N LEU A 41 19.73 -0.83 -18.80
CA LEU A 41 19.20 0.48 -18.41
C LEU A 41 18.96 1.43 -19.60
N GLN A 42 19.49 1.12 -20.79
CA GLN A 42 19.24 1.88 -22.03
C GLN A 42 18.08 1.32 -22.87
N HIS A 43 17.61 0.11 -22.57
CA HIS A 43 16.43 -0.42 -23.23
C HIS A 43 15.18 0.43 -22.94
N GLU A 44 14.25 0.39 -23.84
CA GLU A 44 12.92 0.92 -23.54
C GLU A 44 12.35 0.21 -22.32
N PRO A 45 11.72 0.95 -21.39
CA PRO A 45 11.07 0.31 -20.25
C PRO A 45 10.06 -0.72 -20.76
N PRO A 46 10.00 -1.91 -20.15
CA PRO A 46 8.95 -2.87 -20.49
C PRO A 46 7.59 -2.19 -20.32
N GLN A 47 6.66 -2.49 -21.21
CA GLN A 47 5.29 -2.05 -21.04
C GLN A 47 4.80 -2.52 -19.68
N PRO A 48 4.24 -1.63 -18.85
CA PRO A 48 3.71 -2.05 -17.56
C PRO A 48 2.63 -3.10 -17.82
N PRO A 49 2.59 -4.19 -17.05
CA PRO A 49 1.52 -5.16 -17.18
C PRO A 49 0.17 -4.46 -16.92
N GLU A 50 -0.83 -4.85 -17.69
CA GLU A 50 -2.17 -4.36 -17.49
C GLU A 50 -2.72 -4.80 -16.13
N PHE A 51 -3.30 -3.87 -15.41
CA PHE A 51 -4.05 -4.12 -14.19
C PHE A 51 -5.30 -3.23 -14.21
N GLY A 52 -6.31 -3.71 -14.91
CA GLY A 52 -7.57 -3.01 -15.13
C GLY A 52 -8.69 -3.49 -14.21
N MET A 53 -9.91 -3.11 -14.56
CA MET A 53 -11.10 -3.42 -13.77
C MET A 53 -11.34 -4.93 -13.58
N ASP A 54 -11.00 -5.74 -14.57
CA ASP A 54 -11.22 -7.19 -14.47
C ASP A 54 -10.29 -7.82 -13.43
N GLN A 55 -9.02 -7.44 -13.39
CA GLN A 55 -8.06 -7.89 -12.38
C GLN A 55 -8.44 -7.36 -11.00
N MET A 56 -8.90 -6.10 -10.90
CA MET A 56 -9.38 -5.53 -9.64
C MET A 56 -10.56 -6.33 -9.10
N ARG A 57 -11.60 -6.55 -9.93
CA ARG A 57 -12.78 -7.34 -9.54
C ARG A 57 -12.44 -8.78 -9.16
N ALA A 58 -11.52 -9.42 -9.89
CA ALA A 58 -11.07 -10.77 -9.58
C ALA A 58 -10.33 -10.84 -8.23
N SER A 59 -9.70 -9.76 -7.80
CA SER A 59 -8.98 -9.66 -6.53
C SER A 59 -9.86 -9.21 -5.36
N TRP A 60 -11.05 -8.71 -5.65
CA TRP A 60 -11.95 -8.18 -4.63
C TRP A 60 -12.58 -9.30 -3.80
N LYS A 61 -12.37 -9.25 -2.50
CA LYS A 61 -12.95 -10.19 -1.55
C LYS A 61 -13.70 -9.43 -0.47
N VAL A 62 -14.94 -9.79 -0.26
CA VAL A 62 -15.78 -9.30 0.83
C VAL A 62 -15.85 -10.41 1.88
N HIS A 63 -15.15 -10.21 3.00
CA HIS A 63 -15.11 -11.16 4.12
C HIS A 63 -16.36 -11.06 4.98
N VAL A 64 -16.83 -9.83 5.20
CA VAL A 64 -18.07 -9.54 5.94
C VAL A 64 -18.94 -8.61 5.09
N PRO A 65 -20.01 -9.13 4.46
CA PRO A 65 -20.93 -8.31 3.69
C PRO A 65 -21.53 -7.17 4.52
N VAL A 66 -21.84 -6.04 3.89
CA VAL A 66 -22.35 -4.82 4.57
C VAL A 66 -23.56 -5.13 5.44
N ARG A 67 -24.50 -5.96 4.95
CA ARG A 67 -25.70 -6.35 5.67
C ARG A 67 -25.43 -7.15 6.96
N ASP A 68 -24.27 -7.79 7.04
CA ASP A 68 -23.87 -8.64 8.17
C ASP A 68 -22.96 -7.90 9.16
N ARG A 69 -22.58 -6.64 8.82
CA ARG A 69 -21.76 -5.79 9.70
C ARG A 69 -22.60 -5.20 10.83
N PRO A 70 -22.04 -5.02 12.02
CA PRO A 70 -22.78 -4.45 13.15
C PRO A 70 -23.22 -3.01 12.84
N THR A 71 -24.47 -2.68 13.16
CA THR A 71 -24.99 -1.31 13.02
C THR A 71 -24.59 -0.42 14.20
N LYS A 72 -24.10 -1.03 15.28
CA LYS A 72 -23.61 -0.36 16.49
C LYS A 72 -22.31 -1.02 16.93
N LYS A 73 -21.47 -0.27 17.66
CA LYS A 73 -20.23 -0.83 18.24
C LYS A 73 -20.53 -2.06 19.10
N GLN A 74 -19.79 -3.14 18.90
CA GLN A 74 -19.86 -4.39 19.67
C GLN A 74 -19.00 -4.35 20.94
N HIS A 75 -18.40 -3.21 21.24
CA HIS A 75 -17.51 -2.95 22.39
C HIS A 75 -17.75 -1.56 22.95
N GLY A 76 -17.16 -1.27 24.12
CA GLY A 76 -17.28 -0.01 24.81
C GLY A 76 -16.19 1.03 24.51
N TYR A 77 -15.22 0.71 23.65
CA TYR A 77 -14.10 1.60 23.34
C TYR A 77 -14.53 2.82 22.55
N ASP A 78 -13.80 3.93 22.73
CA ASP A 78 -14.00 5.14 21.95
C ASP A 78 -13.23 5.05 20.62
N THR A 79 -13.95 4.93 19.50
CA THR A 79 -13.34 4.82 18.18
C THR A 79 -12.57 6.08 17.76
N ASP A 80 -12.93 7.25 18.31
CA ASP A 80 -12.21 8.50 18.05
C ASP A 80 -10.86 8.57 18.78
N ASN A 81 -10.68 7.71 19.81
CA ASN A 81 -9.43 7.56 20.57
C ASN A 81 -8.71 6.24 20.27
N MET A 82 -8.99 5.61 19.12
CA MET A 82 -8.22 4.46 18.65
C MET A 82 -7.04 4.88 17.78
N PHE A 83 -5.95 4.11 17.86
CA PHE A 83 -4.79 4.25 16.98
C PHE A 83 -4.72 3.08 16.01
N SER A 84 -4.50 3.37 14.75
CA SER A 84 -4.09 2.40 13.74
C SER A 84 -2.59 2.52 13.49
N VAL A 85 -1.82 1.52 13.89
CA VAL A 85 -0.35 1.51 13.81
C VAL A 85 0.09 0.56 12.71
N THR A 86 0.78 1.10 11.70
CA THR A 86 1.32 0.29 10.61
C THR A 86 2.57 -0.48 11.05
N LEU A 87 2.48 -1.80 11.07
CA LEU A 87 3.59 -2.72 11.30
C LEU A 87 4.15 -3.16 9.93
N ARG A 88 4.87 -2.23 9.29
CA ARG A 88 5.25 -2.29 7.88
C ARG A 88 5.90 -3.61 7.47
N ASP A 89 6.92 -4.03 8.21
CA ASP A 89 7.70 -5.21 7.86
C ASP A 89 6.97 -6.52 8.20
N ALA A 90 6.02 -6.47 9.13
CA ALA A 90 5.12 -7.58 9.45
C ALA A 90 3.92 -7.68 8.50
N GLY A 91 3.66 -6.66 7.66
CA GLY A 91 2.50 -6.64 6.78
C GLY A 91 1.15 -6.52 7.51
N LYS A 92 1.14 -5.87 8.67
CA LYS A 92 -0.02 -5.78 9.56
C LYS A 92 -0.33 -4.34 9.95
N VAL A 93 -1.56 -4.16 10.43
CA VAL A 93 -1.97 -2.97 11.17
C VAL A 93 -2.49 -3.39 12.54
N ALA A 94 -1.89 -2.84 13.60
CA ALA A 94 -2.40 -2.99 14.95
C ALA A 94 -3.44 -1.90 15.23
N ILE A 95 -4.58 -2.31 15.82
CA ILE A 95 -5.58 -1.39 16.35
C ILE A 95 -5.41 -1.35 17.87
N ILE A 96 -5.18 -0.17 18.41
CA ILE A 96 -4.85 0.06 19.82
C ILE A 96 -5.89 1.00 20.41
N ASP A 97 -6.43 0.64 21.57
CA ASP A 97 -7.25 1.54 22.37
C ASP A 97 -6.41 2.65 23.01
N GLY A 98 -6.80 3.90 22.81
CA GLY A 98 -6.06 5.05 23.32
C GLY A 98 -6.15 5.23 24.83
N ASP A 99 -7.14 4.68 25.51
CA ASP A 99 -7.31 4.78 26.95
C ASP A 99 -6.53 3.70 27.69
N SER A 100 -6.81 2.42 27.41
CA SER A 100 -6.15 1.29 28.08
C SER A 100 -4.73 1.01 27.57
N LYS A 101 -4.42 1.42 26.33
CA LYS A 101 -3.19 1.08 25.57
C LYS A 101 -3.13 -0.38 25.14
N ASP A 102 -4.24 -1.11 25.26
CA ASP A 102 -4.31 -2.49 24.83
C ASP A 102 -4.35 -2.61 23.29
N ILE A 103 -3.67 -3.60 22.76
CA ILE A 103 -3.81 -3.98 21.36
C ILE A 103 -5.11 -4.78 21.22
N LEU A 104 -6.07 -4.20 20.54
CA LEU A 104 -7.38 -4.83 20.33
C LEU A 104 -7.34 -5.87 19.22
N SER A 105 -6.55 -5.62 18.18
CA SER A 105 -6.33 -6.58 17.09
C SER A 105 -5.07 -6.28 16.29
N ASP A 106 -4.52 -7.33 15.69
CA ASP A 106 -3.49 -7.30 14.66
C ASP A 106 -4.10 -7.81 13.35
N VAL A 107 -4.28 -6.93 12.38
CA VAL A 107 -4.93 -7.24 11.10
C VAL A 107 -3.89 -7.42 10.00
N ASP A 108 -3.92 -8.57 9.31
CA ASP A 108 -3.07 -8.79 8.13
C ASP A 108 -3.52 -7.91 6.97
N THR A 109 -2.65 -7.02 6.51
CA THR A 109 -2.98 -6.01 5.50
C THR A 109 -2.16 -6.12 4.21
N GLY A 110 -1.17 -7.02 4.18
CA GLY A 110 -0.35 -7.28 3.01
C GLY A 110 1.06 -6.70 3.10
N TYR A 111 1.80 -6.83 2.01
CA TYR A 111 3.22 -6.53 1.98
C TYR A 111 3.51 -5.03 2.16
N ALA A 112 4.38 -4.74 3.11
CA ALA A 112 4.92 -3.41 3.37
C ALA A 112 3.82 -2.33 3.43
N VAL A 113 2.81 -2.58 4.31
CA VAL A 113 1.75 -1.62 4.58
C VAL A 113 2.34 -0.24 4.88
N HIS A 114 1.84 0.77 4.18
CA HIS A 114 2.47 2.09 4.16
C HIS A 114 1.60 3.16 4.79
N ILE A 115 0.31 3.09 4.60
CA ILE A 115 -0.65 4.07 5.09
C ILE A 115 -1.86 3.35 5.69
N SER A 116 -2.37 3.92 6.78
CA SER A 116 -3.73 3.69 7.29
C SER A 116 -4.45 5.03 7.40
N ARG A 117 -5.72 5.06 6.99
CA ARG A 117 -6.58 6.26 7.00
C ARG A 117 -7.93 5.94 7.63
N PRO A 118 -8.31 6.64 8.70
CA PRO A 118 -9.67 6.52 9.23
C PRO A 118 -10.67 7.17 8.26
N SER A 119 -11.84 6.58 8.18
CA SER A 119 -13.00 7.19 7.55
C SER A 119 -13.50 8.40 8.36
N ASP A 120 -14.34 9.25 7.77
CA ASP A 120 -14.82 10.47 8.44
C ASP A 120 -15.67 10.14 9.66
N SER A 121 -16.47 9.08 9.61
CA SER A 121 -17.27 8.59 10.74
C SER A 121 -16.45 7.97 11.88
N GLY A 122 -15.16 7.74 11.70
CA GLY A 122 -14.32 7.02 12.65
C GLY A 122 -14.63 5.52 12.74
N ARG A 123 -15.50 4.98 11.85
CA ARG A 123 -15.86 3.56 11.87
C ARG A 123 -14.85 2.67 11.16
N TYR A 124 -14.37 3.10 10.00
CA TYR A 124 -13.53 2.28 9.15
C TYR A 124 -12.09 2.78 9.11
N VAL A 125 -11.16 1.87 8.92
CA VAL A 125 -9.76 2.17 8.60
C VAL A 125 -9.41 1.54 7.25
N TYR A 126 -9.02 2.37 6.30
CA TYR A 126 -8.49 1.95 5.02
C TYR A 126 -6.97 1.87 5.11
N THR A 127 -6.41 0.75 4.68
CA THR A 127 -4.96 0.56 4.64
C THR A 127 -4.51 0.27 3.23
N ILE A 128 -3.26 0.58 2.91
CA ILE A 128 -2.65 0.21 1.65
C ILE A 128 -1.19 -0.19 1.84
N GLY A 129 -0.79 -1.28 1.20
CA GLY A 129 0.58 -1.76 1.13
C GLY A 129 1.23 -1.51 -0.23
N ARG A 130 2.53 -1.79 -0.32
CA ARG A 130 3.27 -1.69 -1.58
C ARG A 130 2.84 -2.71 -2.62
N ASP A 131 2.19 -3.78 -2.21
CA ASP A 131 1.56 -4.77 -3.09
C ASP A 131 0.24 -4.29 -3.71
N ALA A 132 -0.07 -3.01 -3.55
CA ALA A 132 -1.30 -2.34 -4.02
C ALA A 132 -2.59 -2.96 -3.47
N LYS A 133 -2.50 -3.68 -2.35
CA LYS A 133 -3.66 -4.22 -1.66
C LYS A 133 -4.23 -3.18 -0.71
N ILE A 134 -5.52 -2.87 -0.89
CA ILE A 134 -6.32 -2.10 0.05
C ILE A 134 -7.05 -3.08 0.95
N VAL A 135 -7.05 -2.80 2.24
CA VAL A 135 -7.84 -3.53 3.24
C VAL A 135 -8.72 -2.55 3.98
N LEU A 136 -9.98 -2.92 4.14
CA LEU A 136 -10.96 -2.21 4.95
C LEU A 136 -11.15 -2.92 6.29
N ILE A 137 -10.90 -2.20 7.39
CA ILE A 137 -11.05 -2.69 8.76
C ILE A 137 -12.29 -2.01 9.36
N ASP A 138 -13.22 -2.77 9.94
CA ASP A 138 -14.38 -2.24 10.67
C ASP A 138 -14.07 -2.19 12.17
N LEU A 139 -13.97 -0.98 12.71
CA LEU A 139 -13.71 -0.73 14.12
C LEU A 139 -14.92 -1.00 15.01
N TYR A 140 -16.13 -1.15 14.47
CA TYR A 140 -17.32 -1.48 15.25
C TYR A 140 -17.39 -2.95 15.67
N MET A 141 -16.59 -3.79 15.04
CA MET A 141 -16.52 -5.21 15.37
C MET A 141 -15.68 -5.47 16.63
N ASN A 142 -15.89 -6.57 17.29
CA ASN A 142 -15.12 -6.97 18.48
C ASN A 142 -14.55 -8.39 18.32
N PRO A 143 -13.23 -8.52 18.07
CA PRO A 143 -12.25 -7.46 17.86
C PRO A 143 -12.44 -6.73 16.53
N PRO A 144 -11.87 -5.52 16.34
CA PRO A 144 -11.78 -4.88 15.03
C PRO A 144 -11.13 -5.81 14.00
N GLN A 145 -11.71 -5.93 12.80
CA GLN A 145 -11.21 -6.90 11.80
C GLN A 145 -11.42 -6.44 10.37
N MET A 146 -10.69 -7.10 9.47
CA MET A 146 -10.84 -6.91 8.02
C MET A 146 -12.25 -7.34 7.58
N VAL A 147 -12.92 -6.47 6.81
CA VAL A 147 -14.25 -6.75 6.23
C VAL A 147 -14.20 -6.89 4.72
N SER A 148 -13.24 -6.26 4.06
CA SER A 148 -12.99 -6.45 2.63
C SER A 148 -11.54 -6.15 2.25
N GLU A 149 -11.11 -6.67 1.11
CA GLU A 149 -9.82 -6.38 0.49
C GLU A 149 -9.92 -6.35 -1.04
N ILE A 150 -9.09 -5.53 -1.68
CA ILE A 150 -8.98 -5.43 -3.13
C ILE A 150 -7.56 -5.05 -3.54
N LYS A 151 -7.06 -5.55 -4.66
CA LYS A 151 -5.86 -5.04 -5.32
C LYS A 151 -6.23 -4.03 -6.38
N ILE A 152 -5.51 -2.92 -6.42
CA ILE A 152 -5.73 -1.83 -7.38
C ILE A 152 -4.58 -1.65 -8.37
N GLY A 153 -3.58 -2.51 -8.31
CA GLY A 153 -2.37 -2.46 -9.12
C GLY A 153 -1.33 -3.45 -8.64
N MET A 154 -0.10 -3.20 -8.99
CA MET A 154 1.06 -4.01 -8.57
C MET A 154 1.92 -3.30 -7.53
N GLU A 155 1.95 -1.98 -7.55
CA GLU A 155 2.54 -1.13 -6.52
C GLU A 155 1.65 0.09 -6.27
N ALA A 156 1.42 0.40 -4.99
CA ALA A 156 0.66 1.57 -4.58
C ALA A 156 1.16 2.12 -3.24
N ARG A 157 0.79 3.36 -2.92
CA ARG A 157 1.26 3.99 -1.68
C ARG A 157 0.25 4.89 -1.00
N SER A 158 -0.89 5.16 -1.60
CA SER A 158 -1.82 6.12 -1.03
C SER A 158 -3.26 5.65 -1.13
N VAL A 159 -4.00 5.90 -0.08
CA VAL A 159 -5.46 5.79 -0.01
C VAL A 159 -5.98 6.94 0.83
N GLU A 160 -7.11 7.49 0.46
CA GLU A 160 -7.80 8.53 1.21
C GLU A 160 -9.31 8.35 1.09
N THR A 161 -10.05 8.82 2.07
CA THR A 161 -11.51 8.72 2.15
C THR A 161 -12.17 10.08 1.98
N SER A 162 -13.39 10.11 1.46
CA SER A 162 -14.14 11.34 1.33
C SER A 162 -14.59 11.85 2.70
N LYS A 163 -14.28 13.13 2.96
CA LYS A 163 -14.63 13.85 4.20
C LYS A 163 -15.42 15.13 3.92
N TYR A 164 -15.81 15.34 2.66
CA TYR A 164 -16.56 16.50 2.28
C TYR A 164 -18.03 16.34 2.65
N LYS A 165 -18.64 17.42 3.15
CA LYS A 165 -20.04 17.44 3.59
C LYS A 165 -21.01 16.86 2.58
N GLY A 166 -21.74 15.83 2.97
CA GLY A 166 -22.66 15.07 2.13
C GLY A 166 -22.04 13.89 1.39
N TYR A 167 -20.72 13.71 1.51
CA TYR A 167 -19.97 12.60 0.90
C TYR A 167 -19.14 11.84 1.93
N GLU A 168 -19.38 12.07 3.23
CA GLU A 168 -18.69 11.40 4.32
C GLU A 168 -18.81 9.87 4.14
N ASP A 169 -17.69 9.17 4.18
CA ASP A 169 -17.57 7.70 4.03
C ASP A 169 -18.12 7.09 2.73
N LYS A 170 -18.55 7.90 1.76
CA LYS A 170 -19.14 7.38 0.53
C LYS A 170 -18.10 6.91 -0.48
N LEU A 171 -16.96 7.58 -0.53
CA LEU A 171 -15.94 7.34 -1.54
C LEU A 171 -14.58 7.15 -0.89
N ALA A 172 -13.78 6.29 -1.50
CA ALA A 172 -12.35 6.23 -1.26
C ALA A 172 -11.60 6.36 -2.59
N ILE A 173 -10.44 7.02 -2.56
CA ILE A 173 -9.53 7.11 -3.70
C ILE A 173 -8.19 6.51 -3.32
N ALA A 174 -7.62 5.72 -4.22
CA ALA A 174 -6.29 5.17 -4.05
C ALA A 174 -5.44 5.32 -5.31
N GLY A 175 -4.15 5.59 -5.13
CA GLY A 175 -3.19 5.77 -6.20
C GLY A 175 -2.24 4.58 -6.31
N ALA A 176 -2.17 3.99 -7.51
CA ALA A 176 -1.16 3.00 -7.88
C ALA A 176 -0.08 3.65 -8.73
N SER A 177 1.17 3.27 -8.48
CA SER A 177 2.33 3.70 -9.27
C SER A 177 2.64 2.72 -10.41
N TRP A 178 2.16 1.49 -10.31
CA TRP A 178 2.34 0.48 -11.35
C TRP A 178 1.07 -0.38 -11.52
N PRO A 179 0.38 -0.31 -12.66
CA PRO A 179 0.45 0.79 -13.63
C PRO A 179 0.10 2.12 -12.99
N PRO A 180 0.55 3.27 -13.57
CA PRO A 180 0.21 4.59 -13.02
C PRO A 180 -1.28 4.87 -13.25
N GLN A 181 -2.05 4.79 -12.16
CA GLN A 181 -3.50 5.00 -12.17
C GLN A 181 -4.02 5.39 -10.80
N TYR A 182 -5.21 5.93 -10.76
CA TYR A 182 -5.98 6.07 -9.53
C TYR A 182 -7.32 5.35 -9.68
N VAL A 183 -7.83 4.88 -8.57
CA VAL A 183 -9.09 4.14 -8.49
C VAL A 183 -9.98 4.83 -7.48
N ILE A 184 -11.22 5.10 -7.87
CA ILE A 184 -12.26 5.60 -6.97
C ILE A 184 -13.19 4.43 -6.68
N MET A 185 -13.48 4.23 -5.40
CA MET A 185 -14.32 3.15 -4.89
C MET A 185 -15.50 3.75 -4.14
N GLU A 186 -16.67 3.14 -4.26
CA GLU A 186 -17.82 3.43 -3.42
C GLU A 186 -17.79 2.48 -2.21
N GLY A 187 -17.77 3.10 -1.00
CA GLY A 187 -17.91 2.36 0.25
C GLY A 187 -16.84 1.30 0.45
N ASP A 188 -17.21 0.09 0.21
CA ASP A 188 -16.46 -1.13 0.53
C ASP A 188 -16.42 -2.15 -0.60
#